data_9982908a16b65f691a615f98d47dd49f
#
_entry.id   9982908a16b65f691a615f98d47dd49f
#
_cell.length_a   1.000
_cell.length_b   1.000
_cell.length_c   1.000
_cell.angle_alpha   90.00
_cell.angle_beta   90.00
_cell.angle_gamma   90.00
#
_symmetry.space_group_name_H-M   'P 1'
#
loop_
_entity.id
_entity.type
_entity.pdbx_description
1 polymer ?
#
loop_
_entity_poly.entity_id
_entity_poly.type
_entity_poly.pdbx_seq_one_letter_code
_entity_poly.pdbx_strand_id
1 'polypeptide(L)' 'MQLIGQPIKHVTFGKGVVTDWNGNVITVCFSAGEKKFIYPDAFSNF' A
#
# COMPACT_ATOMS: atom_id res chain seq x y z
N MET A 1 -0.97 -13.49 -8.08
CA MET A 1 0.07 -12.54 -7.71
C MET A 1 -0.21 -12.00 -6.32
N GLN A 2 0.81 -11.92 -5.50
CA GLN A 2 0.67 -11.47 -4.12
C GLN A 2 1.22 -10.07 -3.95
N LEU A 3 0.41 -9.19 -3.35
CA LEU A 3 0.86 -7.86 -2.98
C LEU A 3 1.37 -7.80 -1.54
N ILE A 4 0.90 -8.70 -0.70
CA ILE A 4 1.31 -8.70 0.71
C ILE A 4 2.80 -8.98 0.80
N GLY A 5 3.51 -8.12 1.54
CA GLY A 5 4.96 -8.22 1.67
C GLY A 5 5.74 -7.45 0.64
N GLN A 6 5.05 -6.85 -0.34
CA GLN A 6 5.72 -6.09 -1.39
C GLN A 6 6.05 -4.68 -0.91
N PRO A 7 7.25 -4.20 -1.19
CA PRO A 7 7.58 -2.81 -0.89
C PRO A 7 6.94 -1.89 -1.93
N ILE A 8 6.49 -0.74 -1.47
CA ILE A 8 5.97 0.29 -2.37
C ILE A 8 6.55 1.64 -1.98
N LYS A 9 6.37 2.60 -2.87
CA LYS A 9 6.81 3.97 -2.63
C LYS A 9 5.67 4.91 -2.94
N HIS A 10 5.33 5.73 -1.96
CA HIS A 10 4.25 6.71 -2.10
C HIS A 10 4.84 8.11 -2.17
N VAL A 11 4.24 8.95 -3.02
CA VAL A 11 4.77 10.31 -3.22
C VAL A 11 4.68 11.15 -1.95
N THR A 12 3.71 10.86 -1.10
CA THR A 12 3.49 11.61 0.13
C THR A 12 4.09 10.91 1.34
N PHE A 13 3.88 9.60 1.45
CA PHE A 13 4.25 8.86 2.66
C PHE A 13 5.61 8.17 2.56
N GLY A 14 6.19 8.12 1.38
CA GLY A 14 7.49 7.51 1.20
C GLY A 14 7.40 6.00 1.05
N LYS A 15 8.40 5.30 1.55
CA LYS A 15 8.48 3.85 1.41
C LYS A 15 7.57 3.16 2.41
N GLY A 16 6.95 2.09 1.97
CA GLY A 16 6.10 1.28 2.83
C GLY A 16 6.07 -0.15 2.35
N VAL A 17 5.41 -1.00 3.13
CA VAL A 17 5.26 -2.42 2.82
C VAL A 17 3.80 -2.78 2.95
N VAL A 18 3.28 -3.51 1.97
CA VAL A 18 1.90 -3.99 2.01
C VAL A 18 1.81 -5.07 3.07
N THR A 19 0.92 -4.88 4.04
CA THR A 19 0.75 -5.83 5.15
C THR A 19 -0.54 -6.62 5.07
N ASP A 20 -1.53 -6.11 4.34
CA ASP A 20 -2.81 -6.78 4.24
C ASP A 20 -3.54 -6.37 2.98
N TRP A 21 -4.40 -7.27 2.50
CA TRP A 21 -5.21 -7.01 1.31
C TRP A 21 -6.56 -7.67 1.52
N ASN A 22 -7.59 -6.87 1.65
CA ASN A 22 -8.93 -7.36 1.91
C ASN A 22 -9.90 -6.74 0.90
N GLY A 23 -10.36 -7.54 -0.04
CA GLY A 23 -11.22 -7.05 -1.11
C GLY A 23 -10.49 -6.02 -1.96
N ASN A 24 -10.99 -4.80 -1.98
CA ASN A 24 -10.36 -3.71 -2.72
C ASN A 24 -9.49 -2.81 -1.83
N VAL A 25 -9.37 -3.15 -0.56
CA VAL A 25 -8.63 -2.33 0.39
C VAL A 25 -7.29 -2.96 0.68
N ILE A 26 -6.24 -2.18 0.50
CA ILE A 26 -4.87 -2.63 0.75
C ILE A 26 -4.30 -1.79 1.89
N THR A 27 -3.76 -2.48 2.88
CA THR A 27 -3.14 -1.83 4.03
C THR A 27 -1.63 -1.81 3.83
N VAL A 28 -1.05 -0.64 3.99
CA VAL A 28 0.39 -0.45 3.82
C VAL A 28 0.96 0.17 5.07
N CYS A 29 2.06 -0.39 5.54
CA CYS A 29 2.76 0.12 6.71
C CYS A 29 3.91 1.01 6.25
N PHE A 30 3.80 2.29 6.58
CA PHE A 30 4.86 3.27 6.32
C PHE A 30 5.56 3.63 7.63
N SER A 31 6.67 4.33 7.53
CA SER A 31 7.37 4.79 8.73
C SER A 31 6.52 5.74 9.56
N ALA A 32 5.63 6.48 8.92
CA ALA A 32 4.72 7.41 9.61
C ALA A 32 3.51 6.71 10.21
N GLY A 33 3.26 5.45 9.84
CA GLY A 33 2.12 4.72 10.34
C GLY A 33 1.45 3.91 9.25
N GLU A 34 0.37 3.24 9.62
CA GLU A 34 -0.37 2.37 8.74
C GLU A 34 -1.43 3.17 7.97
N LYS A 35 -1.53 2.91 6.67
CA LYS A 35 -2.50 3.58 5.80
C LYS A 35 -3.24 2.56 4.98
N LYS A 36 -4.47 2.88 4.59
CA LYS A 36 -5.29 2.02 3.75
C LYS A 36 -5.57 2.71 2.42
N PHE A 37 -5.52 1.93 1.35
CA PHE A 37 -5.74 2.43 0.01
C PHE A 37 -6.75 1.56 -0.72
N ILE A 38 -7.40 2.15 -1.70
CA ILE A 38 -8.33 1.42 -2.56
C ILE A 38 -7.57 0.98 -3.80
N TYR A 39 -7.48 -0.33 -3.98
CA TYR A 39 -6.85 -0.91 -5.17
C TYR A 39 -7.90 -1.02 -6.28
N PRO A 40 -7.60 -0.73 -7.52
CA PRO A 40 -6.26 -0.35 -8.02
C PRO A 40 -6.02 1.15 -8.10
N ASP A 41 -7.01 1.98 -7.75
CA ASP A 41 -6.92 3.43 -7.99
C ASP A 41 -5.68 4.05 -7.34
N ALA A 42 -5.45 3.74 -6.07
CA ALA A 42 -4.33 4.34 -5.36
C ALA A 42 -2.98 3.88 -5.91
N PHE A 43 -2.96 2.74 -6.59
CA PHE A 43 -1.71 2.13 -7.07
C PHE A 43 -1.46 2.40 -8.55
N SER A 44 -2.42 2.94 -9.25
CA SER A 44 -2.27 3.19 -10.68
C SER A 44 -1.29 4.32 -10.99
N ASN A 45 -0.99 5.14 -9.99
CA ASN A 45 -0.09 6.29 -10.15
C ASN A 45 1.33 6.02 -9.64
N PHE A 46 1.63 4.81 -9.32
CA PHE A 46 2.96 4.45 -8.80
C PHE A 46 3.91 4.01 -9.90
#